data_bdeb166e0ee7947b06f2ef739cdefe98
#
_entry.id   bdeb166e0ee7947b06f2ef739cdefe98
#
_cell.length_a   1.000
_cell.length_b   1.000
_cell.length_c   1.000
_cell.angle_alpha   90.00
_cell.angle_beta   90.00
_cell.angle_gamma   90.00
#
_symmetry.space_group_name_H-M   'P 1'
#
loop_
_entity.id
_entity.type
_entity.pdbx_description
1 polymer ?
#
loop_
_entity_poly.entity_id
_entity_poly.type
_entity_poly.pdbx_seq_one_letter_code
_entity_poly.pdbx_strand_id
1 'polypeptide(L)'
;MAADWKQKCDSQWQLGAHGVPMPDSVDWKSVFEKKPFERNLLQNPSPYGVNHTIPPPEPHRSGMPPPPDRPPQFEPDGNFSGWKTNTEVLPYDTSGIPPEAVVCHLPQYRWFSLEQRVDLKAEGLWDQLLDEFQPEIVIEDWYEESQLNKSIYQLDVKLLGADGKTVIKQHTHNPEENLECYSHTWKKVSHVFSKYGPGVRYIHFLHRLKNQFMFELFNTKVTDSSIIIKTSKASGQ
;
A
#
# COMPACT_ATOMS: atom_id res chain seq x y z
N MET A 1 -20.66 -38.42 7.11
CA MET A 1 -20.16 -38.15 5.75
C MET A 1 -19.18 -36.97 5.89
N ALA A 2 -17.93 -37.19 5.47
CA ALA A 2 -16.95 -36.09 5.43
C ALA A 2 -17.46 -35.02 4.44
N ALA A 3 -17.47 -33.78 4.86
CA ALA A 3 -17.92 -32.70 4.01
C ALA A 3 -16.94 -32.54 2.82
N ASP A 4 -17.45 -32.62 1.60
CA ASP A 4 -16.65 -32.35 0.41
C ASP A 4 -16.36 -30.83 0.32
N TRP A 5 -15.24 -30.44 0.88
CA TRP A 5 -14.82 -29.03 0.92
C TRP A 5 -14.51 -28.48 -0.46
N LYS A 6 -14.03 -29.31 -1.38
CA LYS A 6 -13.79 -28.94 -2.77
C LYS A 6 -15.09 -28.51 -3.46
N GLN A 7 -16.14 -29.34 -3.30
CA GLN A 7 -17.45 -29.01 -3.85
C GLN A 7 -18.07 -27.79 -3.20
N LYS A 8 -17.86 -27.58 -1.90
CA LYS A 8 -18.33 -26.36 -1.22
C LYS A 8 -17.65 -25.10 -1.76
N CYS A 9 -16.32 -25.13 -1.96
CA CYS A 9 -15.58 -24.03 -2.57
C CYS A 9 -16.06 -23.74 -3.98
N ASP A 10 -16.25 -24.81 -4.79
CA ASP A 10 -16.76 -24.68 -6.16
C ASP A 10 -18.17 -24.05 -6.19
N SER A 11 -19.07 -24.54 -5.34
CA SER A 11 -20.43 -23.99 -5.24
C SER A 11 -20.44 -22.52 -4.79
N GLN A 12 -19.54 -22.13 -3.90
CA GLN A 12 -19.51 -20.77 -3.36
C GLN A 12 -18.94 -19.76 -4.35
N TRP A 13 -17.90 -20.11 -5.09
CA TRP A 13 -17.17 -19.20 -5.97
C TRP A 13 -17.23 -19.56 -7.44
N GLN A 14 -17.98 -20.60 -7.80
CA GLN A 14 -18.16 -21.08 -9.18
C GLN A 14 -16.82 -21.37 -9.88
N LEU A 15 -15.86 -21.95 -9.13
CA LEU A 15 -14.49 -22.10 -9.59
C LEU A 15 -14.39 -22.91 -10.89
N GLY A 16 -15.09 -24.04 -10.98
CA GLY A 16 -15.13 -24.87 -12.18
C GLY A 16 -15.77 -24.14 -13.35
N ALA A 17 -16.87 -23.40 -13.13
CA ALA A 17 -17.52 -22.62 -14.17
C ALA A 17 -16.62 -21.51 -14.73
N HIS A 18 -15.75 -20.96 -13.91
CA HIS A 18 -14.76 -19.96 -14.33
C HIS A 18 -13.46 -20.57 -14.90
N GLY A 19 -13.34 -21.91 -14.93
CA GLY A 19 -12.14 -22.61 -15.42
C GLY A 19 -10.94 -22.54 -14.47
N VAL A 20 -11.19 -22.34 -13.18
CA VAL A 20 -10.14 -22.30 -12.16
C VAL A 20 -9.61 -23.73 -11.93
N PRO A 21 -8.28 -23.96 -11.94
CA PRO A 21 -7.68 -25.24 -11.62
C PRO A 21 -7.99 -25.65 -10.17
N MET A 22 -8.53 -26.84 -9.99
CA MET A 22 -8.93 -27.37 -8.68
C MET A 22 -8.25 -28.71 -8.38
N PRO A 23 -6.92 -28.73 -8.14
CA PRO A 23 -6.19 -29.98 -7.88
C PRO A 23 -6.54 -30.58 -6.51
N ASP A 24 -6.48 -31.91 -6.41
CA ASP A 24 -6.80 -32.62 -5.16
C ASP A 24 -5.74 -32.43 -4.06
N SER A 25 -4.55 -31.87 -4.42
CA SER A 25 -3.47 -31.58 -3.49
C SER A 25 -3.72 -30.34 -2.64
N VAL A 26 -4.76 -29.56 -2.93
CA VAL A 26 -5.09 -28.32 -2.18
C VAL A 26 -5.91 -28.67 -0.94
N ASP A 27 -5.58 -28.05 0.18
CA ASP A 27 -6.39 -28.11 1.40
C ASP A 27 -7.65 -27.25 1.24
N TRP A 28 -8.66 -27.81 0.61
CA TRP A 28 -9.94 -27.15 0.34
C TRP A 28 -10.69 -26.70 1.59
N LYS A 29 -10.44 -27.36 2.73
CA LYS A 29 -11.00 -26.93 4.00
C LYS A 29 -10.41 -25.57 4.41
N SER A 30 -9.09 -25.47 4.34
CA SER A 30 -8.40 -24.21 4.63
C SER A 30 -8.83 -23.09 3.66
N VAL A 31 -8.98 -23.37 2.37
CA VAL A 31 -9.49 -22.40 1.38
C VAL A 31 -10.88 -21.91 1.76
N PHE A 32 -11.78 -22.82 2.12
CA PHE A 32 -13.14 -22.47 2.51
C PHE A 32 -13.20 -21.61 3.78
N GLU A 33 -12.37 -21.92 4.76
CA GLU A 33 -12.28 -21.16 6.02
C GLU A 33 -11.67 -19.78 5.84
N LYS A 34 -10.66 -19.64 4.99
CA LYS A 34 -9.95 -18.39 4.71
C LYS A 34 -10.71 -17.46 3.78
N LYS A 35 -11.60 -17.98 2.94
CA LYS A 35 -12.42 -17.21 1.99
C LYS A 35 -11.58 -16.25 1.14
N PRO A 36 -10.63 -16.72 0.33
CA PRO A 36 -9.62 -15.88 -0.32
C PRO A 36 -10.16 -14.94 -1.41
N PHE A 37 -11.39 -15.17 -1.86
CA PHE A 37 -11.99 -14.46 -2.99
C PHE A 37 -13.03 -13.43 -2.55
N GLU A 38 -13.22 -12.40 -3.36
CA GLU A 38 -14.26 -11.39 -3.22
C GLU A 38 -14.26 -10.65 -1.87
N ARG A 39 -13.16 -10.65 -1.17
CA ARG A 39 -12.95 -9.88 0.05
C ARG A 39 -11.68 -9.07 -0.02
N ASN A 40 -11.61 -8.04 0.80
CA ASN A 40 -10.38 -7.29 0.97
C ASN A 40 -9.33 -8.10 1.74
N LEU A 41 -8.14 -8.24 1.16
CA LEU A 41 -7.00 -8.93 1.78
C LEU A 41 -6.18 -8.02 2.70
N LEU A 42 -6.34 -6.69 2.59
CA LEU A 42 -5.68 -5.76 3.51
C LEU A 42 -6.35 -5.78 4.88
N GLN A 43 -5.55 -5.73 5.91
CA GLN A 43 -6.01 -5.52 7.28
C GLN A 43 -6.22 -4.01 7.48
N ASN A 44 -7.25 -3.66 8.26
CA ASN A 44 -7.54 -2.27 8.57
C ASN A 44 -7.51 -1.35 7.33
N PRO A 45 -8.48 -1.50 6.41
CA PRO A 45 -8.48 -0.78 5.13
C PRO A 45 -8.62 0.74 5.28
N SER A 46 -9.04 1.20 6.44
CA SER A 46 -9.22 2.62 6.75
C SER A 46 -8.45 2.97 8.02
N PRO A 47 -7.11 2.98 7.96
CA PRO A 47 -6.31 3.43 9.09
C PRO A 47 -6.65 4.89 9.40
N TYR A 48 -6.62 5.26 10.67
CA TYR A 48 -6.89 6.63 11.07
C TYR A 48 -5.91 7.09 12.13
N GLY A 49 -5.64 8.37 12.13
CA GLY A 49 -4.76 8.99 13.10
C GLY A 49 -3.91 10.09 12.48
N VAL A 50 -3.00 10.60 13.28
CA VAL A 50 -2.10 11.68 12.90
C VAL A 50 -0.66 11.22 13.05
N ASN A 51 0.16 11.52 12.08
CA ASN A 51 1.59 11.28 12.16
C ASN A 51 2.28 12.42 12.92
N HIS A 52 2.60 12.17 14.18
CA HIS A 52 3.39 13.08 15.02
C HIS A 52 4.89 12.71 15.05
N THR A 53 5.34 11.81 14.21
CA THR A 53 6.73 11.35 14.21
C THR A 53 7.67 12.52 13.94
N ILE A 54 8.49 12.87 14.91
CA ILE A 54 9.55 13.86 14.78
C ILE A 54 10.80 13.10 14.28
N PRO A 55 11.42 13.53 13.17
CA PRO A 55 12.62 12.88 12.68
C PRO A 55 13.78 13.03 13.64
N PRO A 56 14.75 12.14 13.56
CA PRO A 56 16.00 12.29 14.29
C PRO A 56 16.65 13.65 13.94
N PRO A 57 17.36 14.26 14.90
CA PRO A 57 18.14 15.43 14.63
C PRO A 57 19.19 15.14 13.55
N GLU A 58 19.45 16.12 12.70
CA GLU A 58 20.51 15.97 11.71
C GLU A 58 21.88 15.76 12.39
N PRO A 59 22.81 15.08 11.69
CA PRO A 59 24.15 14.90 12.20
C PRO A 59 24.79 16.25 12.58
N HIS A 60 25.40 16.30 13.73
CA HIS A 60 26.06 17.49 14.24
C HIS A 60 27.20 17.91 13.30
N ARG A 61 27.19 19.14 12.83
CA ARG A 61 28.34 19.70 12.11
C ARG A 61 29.39 20.17 13.11
N SER A 62 30.66 19.89 12.81
CA SER A 62 31.79 20.35 13.64
C SER A 62 31.73 21.88 13.87
N GLY A 63 31.82 22.30 15.12
CA GLY A 63 31.78 23.70 15.51
C GLY A 63 30.40 24.23 15.92
N MET A 64 29.35 23.46 15.82
CA MET A 64 28.02 23.82 16.33
C MET A 64 27.78 23.24 17.72
N PRO A 65 27.03 23.90 18.60
CA PRO A 65 26.61 23.28 19.86
C PRO A 65 25.77 22.03 19.56
N PRO A 66 25.87 20.99 20.40
CA PRO A 66 25.04 19.80 20.21
C PRO A 66 23.56 20.19 20.17
N PRO A 67 22.75 19.54 19.30
CA PRO A 67 21.32 19.79 19.31
C PRO A 67 20.76 19.46 20.71
N PRO A 68 19.77 20.22 21.19
CA PRO A 68 19.17 19.92 22.48
C PRO A 68 18.63 18.49 22.50
N ASP A 69 18.74 17.83 23.68
CA ASP A 69 18.09 16.54 23.90
C ASP A 69 16.63 16.67 23.47
N ARG A 70 16.26 15.95 22.43
CA ARG A 70 14.89 15.94 21.96
C ARG A 70 14.06 14.97 22.79
N PRO A 71 12.80 15.31 23.05
CA PRO A 71 11.88 14.35 23.62
C PRO A 71 11.81 13.11 22.70
N PRO A 72 11.48 11.94 23.25
CA PRO A 72 11.36 10.71 22.47
C PRO A 72 10.46 10.95 21.25
N GLN A 73 10.80 10.31 20.13
CA GLN A 73 10.00 10.35 18.93
C GLN A 73 8.60 9.82 19.27
N PHE A 74 7.58 10.60 18.93
CA PHE A 74 6.21 10.13 19.07
C PHE A 74 5.90 9.17 17.94
N GLU A 75 5.34 8.02 18.27
CA GLU A 75 4.73 7.14 17.29
C GLU A 75 3.46 7.79 16.73
N PRO A 76 3.03 7.40 15.52
CA PRO A 76 1.75 7.87 14.98
C PRO A 76 0.62 7.60 15.97
N ASP A 77 -0.17 8.64 16.29
CA ASP A 77 -1.32 8.53 17.17
C ASP A 77 -2.56 8.15 16.38
N GLY A 78 -3.18 7.03 16.73
CA GLY A 78 -4.35 6.50 16.05
C GLY A 78 -4.35 4.98 15.92
N ASN A 79 -5.09 4.45 14.96
CA ASN A 79 -5.14 3.03 14.68
C ASN A 79 -4.53 2.71 13.30
N PHE A 80 -3.27 2.31 13.32
CA PHE A 80 -2.52 1.85 12.15
C PHE A 80 -2.27 0.33 12.19
N SER A 81 -3.07 -0.43 12.95
CA SER A 81 -2.91 -1.89 13.05
C SER A 81 -2.93 -2.54 11.67
N GLY A 82 -2.02 -3.51 11.45
CA GLY A 82 -1.84 -4.15 10.15
C GLY A 82 -0.93 -3.38 9.18
N TRP A 83 -0.65 -2.11 9.43
CA TRP A 83 0.22 -1.29 8.60
C TRP A 83 1.59 -1.10 9.25
N LYS A 84 2.62 -1.26 8.44
CA LYS A 84 3.95 -0.80 8.81
C LYS A 84 4.08 0.65 8.40
N THR A 85 4.38 1.51 9.35
CA THR A 85 4.50 2.96 9.15
C THR A 85 5.96 3.37 9.08
N ASN A 86 6.26 4.38 8.27
CA ASN A 86 7.56 4.99 8.22
C ASN A 86 7.44 6.47 7.84
N THR A 87 8.38 7.29 8.34
CA THR A 87 8.51 8.71 7.98
C THR A 87 9.81 8.90 7.22
N GLU A 88 9.69 9.31 5.97
CA GLU A 88 10.85 9.57 5.10
C GLU A 88 11.23 11.04 5.15
N VAL A 89 12.50 11.31 5.36
CA VAL A 89 13.05 12.67 5.23
C VAL A 89 13.34 12.93 3.75
N LEU A 90 12.80 14.02 3.22
CA LEU A 90 13.17 14.43 1.87
C LEU A 90 14.60 14.99 1.89
N PRO A 91 15.48 14.49 1.01
CA PRO A 91 16.76 15.13 0.82
C PRO A 91 16.55 16.55 0.31
N TYR A 92 17.24 17.49 0.88
CA TYR A 92 17.27 18.83 0.33
C TYR A 92 18.60 19.09 -0.38
N ASP A 93 18.53 19.87 -1.44
CA ASP A 93 19.70 20.26 -2.20
C ASP A 93 20.49 21.32 -1.42
N THR A 94 21.71 21.01 -1.08
CA THR A 94 22.68 21.95 -0.46
C THR A 94 23.70 22.47 -1.46
N SER A 95 23.53 22.16 -2.74
CA SER A 95 24.42 22.68 -3.78
C SER A 95 24.34 24.20 -3.86
N GLY A 96 25.49 24.85 -4.02
CA GLY A 96 25.57 26.31 -4.09
C GLY A 96 25.50 27.05 -2.74
N ILE A 97 25.41 26.32 -1.62
CA ILE A 97 25.47 26.91 -0.27
C ILE A 97 26.93 26.81 0.24
N PRO A 98 27.53 27.86 0.76
CA PRO A 98 28.84 27.79 1.37
C PRO A 98 28.90 26.71 2.48
N PRO A 99 30.01 25.96 2.61
CA PRO A 99 30.11 24.87 3.60
C PRO A 99 29.86 25.32 5.05
N GLU A 100 30.12 26.57 5.36
CA GLU A 100 29.94 27.22 6.66
C GLU A 100 28.54 27.79 6.89
N ALA A 101 27.69 27.80 5.86
CA ALA A 101 26.32 28.30 5.98
C ALA A 101 25.45 27.40 6.84
N VAL A 102 24.77 28.00 7.79
CA VAL A 102 23.75 27.34 8.59
C VAL A 102 22.41 27.47 7.90
N VAL A 103 21.82 26.36 7.51
CA VAL A 103 20.52 26.35 6.84
C VAL A 103 19.42 26.11 7.87
N CYS A 104 18.42 26.98 7.86
CA CYS A 104 17.20 26.75 8.64
C CYS A 104 16.33 25.72 7.93
N HIS A 105 16.15 24.57 8.57
CA HIS A 105 15.26 23.52 8.07
C HIS A 105 13.87 23.67 8.63
N LEU A 106 12.91 23.64 7.73
CA LEU A 106 11.53 23.45 8.10
C LEU A 106 11.22 21.94 7.96
N PRO A 107 11.02 21.22 9.06
CA PRO A 107 10.95 19.74 9.06
C PRO A 107 9.74 19.12 8.36
N GLN A 108 9.04 19.85 7.55
CA GLN A 108 7.67 19.56 7.13
C GLN A 108 7.53 18.78 5.83
N TYR A 109 8.58 18.60 5.09
CA TYR A 109 8.52 17.94 3.79
C TYR A 109 8.86 16.46 3.91
N ARG A 110 7.99 15.68 4.59
CA ARG A 110 8.23 14.27 4.79
C ARG A 110 7.12 13.45 4.21
N TRP A 111 7.53 12.39 3.57
CA TRP A 111 6.63 11.33 3.26
C TRP A 111 6.35 10.50 4.51
N PHE A 112 5.09 10.34 4.82
CA PHE A 112 4.60 9.32 5.74
C PHE A 112 4.09 8.16 4.90
N SER A 113 4.67 6.98 5.08
CA SER A 113 4.31 5.79 4.35
C SER A 113 3.59 4.77 5.21
N LEU A 114 2.63 4.12 4.59
CA LEU A 114 1.88 3.00 5.12
C LEU A 114 2.06 1.84 4.15
N GLU A 115 2.56 0.71 4.63
CA GLU A 115 2.76 -0.48 3.81
C GLU A 115 2.18 -1.74 4.43
N GLN A 116 1.65 -2.62 3.60
CA GLN A 116 1.30 -3.99 3.95
C GLN A 116 1.84 -4.95 2.91
N ARG A 117 2.19 -6.14 3.37
CA ARG A 117 2.57 -7.25 2.52
C ARG A 117 1.63 -8.42 2.73
N VAL A 118 0.92 -8.79 1.69
CA VAL A 118 -0.02 -9.90 1.69
C VAL A 118 0.67 -11.14 1.15
N ASP A 119 0.68 -12.23 1.93
CA ASP A 119 1.10 -13.56 1.51
C ASP A 119 -0.11 -14.29 0.93
N LEU A 120 -0.15 -14.45 -0.39
CA LEU A 120 -1.29 -15.03 -1.10
C LEU A 120 -1.54 -16.48 -0.72
N LYS A 121 -0.50 -17.25 -0.44
CA LYS A 121 -0.65 -18.64 0.01
C LYS A 121 -1.17 -18.70 1.45
N ALA A 122 -0.71 -17.81 2.32
CA ALA A 122 -1.24 -17.69 3.67
C ALA A 122 -2.72 -17.28 3.66
N GLU A 123 -3.17 -16.53 2.65
CA GLU A 123 -4.57 -16.16 2.45
C GLU A 123 -5.44 -17.29 1.86
N GLY A 124 -4.84 -18.43 1.49
CA GLY A 124 -5.56 -19.63 1.00
C GLY A 124 -5.56 -19.80 -0.52
N LEU A 125 -4.77 -19.02 -1.25
CA LEU A 125 -4.57 -19.19 -2.68
C LEU A 125 -3.51 -20.27 -2.95
N TRP A 126 -3.56 -20.93 -4.09
CA TRP A 126 -2.67 -22.05 -4.45
C TRP A 126 -1.92 -21.80 -5.76
N ASP A 127 -0.86 -22.57 -5.97
CA ASP A 127 0.11 -22.30 -7.02
C ASP A 127 -0.52 -22.34 -8.42
N GLN A 128 -1.33 -23.36 -8.75
CA GLN A 128 -1.95 -23.45 -10.08
C GLN A 128 -2.93 -22.31 -10.35
N LEU A 129 -3.64 -21.84 -9.33
CA LEU A 129 -4.48 -20.67 -9.46
C LEU A 129 -3.63 -19.43 -9.84
N LEU A 130 -2.53 -19.20 -9.12
CA LEU A 130 -1.69 -18.02 -9.31
C LEU A 130 -0.85 -18.08 -10.60
N ASP A 131 -0.40 -19.28 -10.99
CA ASP A 131 0.53 -19.45 -12.11
C ASP A 131 -0.17 -19.71 -13.45
N GLU A 132 -1.25 -20.47 -13.46
CA GLU A 132 -1.94 -20.93 -14.67
C GLU A 132 -3.19 -20.09 -14.97
N PHE A 133 -4.08 -19.96 -13.97
CA PHE A 133 -5.31 -19.20 -14.14
C PHE A 133 -5.08 -17.69 -14.08
N GLN A 134 -4.25 -17.23 -13.17
CA GLN A 134 -3.92 -15.83 -12.94
C GLN A 134 -5.18 -14.98 -12.73
N PRO A 135 -5.84 -15.10 -11.57
CA PRO A 135 -7.05 -14.37 -11.26
C PRO A 135 -6.81 -12.87 -11.32
N GLU A 136 -7.82 -12.10 -11.64
CA GLU A 136 -7.70 -10.65 -11.57
C GLU A 136 -7.50 -10.20 -10.12
N ILE A 137 -6.52 -9.32 -9.92
CA ILE A 137 -6.21 -8.70 -8.65
C ILE A 137 -6.60 -7.23 -8.77
N VAL A 138 -7.70 -6.88 -8.10
CA VAL A 138 -8.24 -5.50 -8.12
C VAL A 138 -7.65 -4.73 -6.96
N ILE A 139 -7.03 -3.61 -7.26
CA ILE A 139 -6.46 -2.67 -6.30
C ILE A 139 -7.30 -1.41 -6.30
N GLU A 140 -7.69 -0.95 -5.13
CA GLU A 140 -8.36 0.35 -4.97
C GLU A 140 -7.80 1.09 -3.77
N ASP A 141 -7.77 2.41 -3.88
CA ASP A 141 -7.39 3.32 -2.81
C ASP A 141 -8.11 4.65 -2.98
N TRP A 142 -8.37 5.35 -1.89
CA TRP A 142 -8.98 6.66 -1.90
C TRP A 142 -8.08 7.67 -1.22
N TYR A 143 -7.89 8.82 -1.86
CA TYR A 143 -7.16 9.93 -1.26
C TYR A 143 -7.90 11.25 -1.45
N GLU A 144 -7.71 12.18 -0.52
CA GLU A 144 -8.23 13.54 -0.63
C GLU A 144 -7.12 14.46 -1.13
N GLU A 145 -7.39 15.20 -2.19
CA GLU A 145 -6.50 16.29 -2.61
C GLU A 145 -6.67 17.47 -1.68
N SER A 146 -5.58 17.88 -1.02
CA SER A 146 -5.58 19.15 -0.32
C SER A 146 -5.35 20.30 -1.30
N GLN A 147 -5.80 21.50 -0.93
CA GLN A 147 -5.81 22.70 -1.78
C GLN A 147 -4.45 23.17 -2.33
N LEU A 148 -3.38 22.55 -1.92
CA LEU A 148 -2.02 23.04 -2.18
C LEU A 148 -1.23 21.98 -2.94
N ASN A 149 -1.51 21.93 -4.09
CA ASN A 149 -1.10 21.24 -5.30
C ASN A 149 0.38 20.94 -5.52
N LYS A 150 0.89 19.93 -4.87
CA LYS A 150 2.04 19.16 -5.36
C LYS A 150 1.80 17.71 -4.99
N SER A 151 2.45 16.78 -5.68
CA SER A 151 2.33 15.35 -5.41
C SER A 151 2.35 15.04 -3.92
N ILE A 152 1.16 14.95 -3.33
CA ILE A 152 0.96 14.75 -1.90
C ILE A 152 0.61 13.31 -1.57
N TYR A 153 0.38 12.52 -2.62
CA TYR A 153 -0.01 11.13 -2.53
C TYR A 153 0.74 10.31 -3.58
N GLN A 154 1.15 9.13 -3.22
CA GLN A 154 1.70 8.14 -4.14
C GLN A 154 1.21 6.76 -3.76
N LEU A 155 0.82 5.97 -4.74
CA LEU A 155 0.53 4.54 -4.59
C LEU A 155 1.57 3.73 -5.37
N ASP A 156 2.11 2.70 -4.73
CA ASP A 156 3.00 1.72 -5.35
C ASP A 156 2.58 0.31 -4.93
N VAL A 157 2.08 -0.45 -5.88
CA VAL A 157 1.68 -1.84 -5.64
C VAL A 157 2.51 -2.77 -6.50
N LYS A 158 3.16 -3.74 -5.86
CA LYS A 158 4.03 -4.72 -6.51
C LYS A 158 3.51 -6.13 -6.31
N LEU A 159 3.47 -6.88 -7.39
CA LEU A 159 3.32 -8.34 -7.35
C LEU A 159 4.72 -8.94 -7.27
N LEU A 160 4.98 -9.69 -6.22
CA LEU A 160 6.30 -10.21 -5.91
C LEU A 160 6.36 -11.74 -6.04
N GLY A 161 7.55 -12.21 -6.41
CA GLY A 161 7.88 -13.64 -6.48
C GLY A 161 7.98 -14.34 -5.12
N ALA A 162 8.31 -15.63 -5.14
CA ALA A 162 8.43 -16.47 -3.96
C ALA A 162 9.53 -16.01 -2.97
N ASP A 163 10.56 -15.32 -3.46
CA ASP A 163 11.60 -14.72 -2.64
C ASP A 163 11.12 -13.46 -1.90
N GLY A 164 9.90 -12.98 -2.24
CA GLY A 164 9.31 -11.76 -1.70
C GLY A 164 10.05 -10.47 -2.07
N LYS A 165 10.90 -10.50 -3.07
CA LYS A 165 11.73 -9.37 -3.51
C LYS A 165 11.64 -9.14 -5.02
N THR A 166 11.68 -10.20 -5.81
CA THR A 166 11.61 -10.10 -7.27
C THR A 166 10.26 -9.52 -7.68
N VAL A 167 10.28 -8.36 -8.35
CA VAL A 167 9.07 -7.71 -8.85
C VAL A 167 8.69 -8.35 -10.18
N ILE A 168 7.50 -8.97 -10.22
CA ILE A 168 6.94 -9.57 -11.43
C ILE A 168 6.11 -8.54 -12.21
N LYS A 169 5.29 -7.78 -11.49
CA LYS A 169 4.51 -6.67 -12.05
C LYS A 169 4.34 -5.56 -11.03
N GLN A 170 4.19 -4.33 -11.50
CA GLN A 170 4.05 -3.16 -10.64
C GLN A 170 3.06 -2.17 -11.23
N HIS A 171 2.34 -1.51 -10.36
CA HIS A 171 1.52 -0.34 -10.69
C HIS A 171 1.89 0.80 -9.76
N THR A 172 2.14 1.96 -10.34
CA THR A 172 2.41 3.20 -9.60
C THR A 172 1.42 4.27 -10.02
N HIS A 173 0.91 5.00 -9.05
CA HIS A 173 0.05 6.16 -9.31
C HIS A 173 0.61 7.38 -8.57
N ASN A 174 0.95 8.41 -9.35
CA ASN A 174 1.36 9.72 -8.87
C ASN A 174 0.40 10.73 -9.49
N PRO A 175 -0.46 11.39 -8.71
CA PRO A 175 -1.35 12.41 -9.24
C PRO A 175 -0.57 13.54 -9.90
N GLU A 176 -1.08 14.06 -10.99
CA GLU A 176 -0.56 15.28 -11.61
C GLU A 176 -0.88 16.48 -10.74
N GLU A 177 0.03 17.47 -10.75
CA GLU A 177 -0.23 18.76 -10.09
C GLU A 177 -1.39 19.47 -10.78
N ASN A 178 -2.40 19.83 -10.02
CA ASN A 178 -3.48 20.67 -10.48
C ASN A 178 -3.54 21.97 -9.67
N LEU A 179 -2.91 23.02 -10.18
CA LEU A 179 -2.82 24.33 -9.51
C LEU A 179 -4.18 25.05 -9.41
N GLU A 180 -5.21 24.56 -10.07
CA GLU A 180 -6.54 25.17 -10.09
C GLU A 180 -7.54 24.48 -9.15
N CYS A 181 -7.14 23.38 -8.49
CA CYS A 181 -8.01 22.64 -7.60
C CYS A 181 -8.04 23.22 -6.19
N TYR A 182 -9.08 23.99 -5.89
CA TYR A 182 -9.33 24.57 -4.56
C TYR A 182 -10.30 23.73 -3.73
N SER A 183 -10.63 22.50 -4.15
CA SER A 183 -11.63 21.68 -3.49
C SER A 183 -10.99 20.50 -2.76
N HIS A 184 -11.49 20.22 -1.55
CA HIS A 184 -11.24 18.97 -0.84
C HIS A 184 -12.03 17.85 -1.52
N THR A 185 -11.50 17.32 -2.61
CA THR A 185 -12.17 16.27 -3.39
C THR A 185 -11.52 14.94 -3.14
N TRP A 186 -12.31 13.95 -2.76
CA TRP A 186 -11.88 12.57 -2.70
C TRP A 186 -11.75 12.00 -4.11
N LYS A 187 -10.61 11.36 -4.38
CA LYS A 187 -10.33 10.67 -5.64
C LYS A 187 -10.09 9.20 -5.40
N LYS A 188 -10.64 8.39 -6.27
CA LYS A 188 -10.42 6.94 -6.28
C LYS A 188 -9.32 6.58 -7.27
N VAL A 189 -8.36 5.82 -6.81
CA VAL A 189 -7.40 5.10 -7.65
C VAL A 189 -7.88 3.68 -7.78
N SER A 190 -7.92 3.15 -9.00
CA SER A 190 -8.27 1.75 -9.25
C SER A 190 -7.33 1.18 -10.31
N HIS A 191 -6.85 -0.04 -10.07
CA HIS A 191 -6.03 -0.78 -11.02
C HIS A 191 -6.35 -2.27 -10.95
N VAL A 192 -6.33 -2.95 -12.10
CA VAL A 192 -6.53 -4.39 -12.21
C VAL A 192 -5.28 -5.03 -12.77
N PHE A 193 -4.63 -5.87 -11.97
CA PHE A 193 -3.60 -6.76 -12.48
C PHE A 193 -4.25 -7.97 -13.12
N SER A 194 -3.96 -8.21 -14.38
CA SER A 194 -4.33 -9.39 -15.15
C SER A 194 -3.15 -9.86 -15.98
N LYS A 195 -3.12 -11.14 -16.34
CA LYS A 195 -2.07 -11.72 -17.19
C LYS A 195 -0.66 -11.29 -16.73
N TYR A 196 -0.41 -11.42 -15.44
CA TYR A 196 0.83 -10.93 -14.81
C TYR A 196 1.99 -11.93 -14.92
N GLY A 197 1.75 -13.13 -15.42
CA GLY A 197 2.72 -14.21 -15.52
C GLY A 197 2.79 -15.07 -14.24
N PRO A 198 3.46 -16.23 -14.31
CA PRO A 198 3.58 -17.15 -13.18
C PRO A 198 4.56 -16.62 -12.11
N GLY A 199 4.48 -17.22 -10.92
CA GLY A 199 5.45 -17.01 -9.85
C GLY A 199 5.03 -15.98 -8.80
N VAL A 200 3.90 -15.29 -8.96
CA VAL A 200 3.41 -14.33 -7.95
C VAL A 200 3.03 -15.06 -6.67
N ARG A 201 3.57 -14.60 -5.54
CA ARG A 201 3.29 -15.16 -4.20
C ARG A 201 2.95 -14.11 -3.16
N TYR A 202 3.37 -12.87 -3.37
CA TYR A 202 3.10 -11.77 -2.46
C TYR A 202 2.60 -10.54 -3.21
N ILE A 203 1.81 -9.73 -2.52
CA ILE A 203 1.46 -8.38 -2.96
C ILE A 203 2.01 -7.41 -1.92
N HIS A 204 2.80 -6.46 -2.36
CA HIS A 204 3.26 -5.34 -1.54
C HIS A 204 2.46 -4.11 -1.91
N PHE A 205 1.70 -3.60 -0.97
CA PHE A 205 0.90 -2.39 -1.09
C PHE A 205 1.55 -1.29 -0.27
N LEU A 206 1.91 -0.21 -0.93
CA LEU A 206 2.52 0.96 -0.30
C LEU A 206 1.81 2.20 -0.79
N HIS A 207 1.28 3.00 0.13
CA HIS A 207 0.92 4.37 -0.18
C HIS A 207 1.69 5.35 0.71
N ARG A 208 1.97 6.53 0.17
CA ARG A 208 2.73 7.58 0.82
C ARG A 208 1.97 8.88 0.77
N LEU A 209 2.01 9.61 1.87
CA LEU A 209 1.33 10.88 2.06
C LEU A 209 2.34 11.94 2.43
N LYS A 210 2.11 13.15 1.97
CA LYS A 210 2.97 14.29 2.27
C LYS A 210 2.12 15.50 2.56
N ASN A 211 2.43 16.19 3.65
CA ASN A 211 1.88 17.52 3.93
C ASN A 211 2.78 18.58 3.35
N GLN A 212 2.20 19.55 2.66
CA GLN A 212 2.97 20.64 2.06
C GLN A 212 3.22 21.81 2.99
N PHE A 213 2.44 21.97 4.05
CA PHE A 213 2.47 23.16 4.89
C PHE A 213 2.61 22.86 6.37
N MET A 214 3.15 23.86 7.08
CA MET A 214 3.44 23.84 8.51
C MET A 214 2.21 23.73 9.41
N PHE A 215 1.01 23.89 8.86
CA PHE A 215 -0.20 23.95 9.64
C PHE A 215 -1.00 22.68 9.44
N GLU A 216 -1.34 22.02 10.53
CA GLU A 216 -2.08 20.75 10.59
C GLU A 216 -3.45 20.74 9.89
N LEU A 217 -3.89 21.89 9.39
CA LEU A 217 -5.22 22.08 8.81
C LEU A 217 -5.40 21.47 7.40
N PHE A 218 -4.32 21.02 6.75
CA PHE A 218 -4.36 20.56 5.36
C PHE A 218 -3.64 19.22 5.16
N ASN A 219 -3.98 18.24 6.00
CA ASN A 219 -3.41 16.91 5.90
C ASN A 219 -4.01 16.15 4.71
N THR A 220 -3.15 15.61 3.87
CA THR A 220 -3.57 14.60 2.89
C THR A 220 -4.13 13.40 3.61
N LYS A 221 -5.25 12.90 3.15
CA LYS A 221 -5.96 11.78 3.76
C LYS A 221 -6.07 10.64 2.79
N VAL A 222 -6.05 9.43 3.31
CA VAL A 222 -6.33 8.19 2.56
C VAL A 222 -7.34 7.36 3.32
N THR A 223 -8.07 6.54 2.59
CA THR A 223 -9.05 5.62 3.18
C THR A 223 -9.42 4.51 2.20
N ASP A 224 -10.09 3.50 2.73
CA ASP A 224 -10.73 2.42 1.96
C ASP A 224 -9.81 1.73 0.96
N SER A 225 -8.57 1.46 1.39
CA SER A 225 -7.58 0.71 0.61
C SER A 225 -8.00 -0.74 0.46
N SER A 226 -7.86 -1.32 -0.73
CA SER A 226 -8.27 -2.71 -0.93
C SER A 226 -7.40 -3.48 -1.92
N ILE A 227 -7.30 -4.78 -1.66
CA ILE A 227 -6.81 -5.82 -2.58
C ILE A 227 -7.86 -6.90 -2.63
N ILE A 228 -8.48 -7.12 -3.78
CA ILE A 228 -9.53 -8.12 -3.97
C ILE A 228 -9.15 -9.08 -5.09
N ILE A 229 -9.20 -10.38 -4.81
CA ILE A 229 -8.99 -11.44 -5.81
C ILE A 229 -10.33 -11.83 -6.41
N LYS A 230 -10.45 -11.77 -7.73
CA LYS A 230 -11.66 -12.11 -8.48
C LYS A 230 -11.55 -13.51 -9.10
N THR A 231 -12.58 -14.32 -8.94
CA THR A 231 -12.67 -15.62 -9.61
C THR A 231 -13.16 -15.52 -11.05
N SER A 232 -13.96 -14.50 -11.38
CA SER A 232 -14.37 -14.19 -12.74
C SER A 232 -13.33 -13.31 -13.42
N LYS A 233 -12.97 -13.65 -14.66
CA LYS A 233 -12.25 -12.69 -15.53
C LYS A 233 -13.28 -11.79 -16.16
N ALA A 234 -13.02 -10.48 -16.14
CA ALA A 234 -13.85 -9.56 -16.92
C ALA A 234 -13.88 -10.06 -18.35
N SER A 235 -15.09 -10.26 -18.89
CA SER A 235 -15.30 -10.64 -20.29
C SER A 235 -14.58 -9.61 -21.13
N GLY A 236 -13.55 -10.03 -21.88
CA GLY A 236 -12.69 -9.12 -22.62
C GLY A 236 -13.51 -8.21 -23.54
N GLN A 237 -13.34 -6.91 -23.34
CA GLN A 237 -13.59 -5.91 -24.37
C GLN A 237 -12.37 -5.79 -25.27
#